data_255fdb8fe7b47f036dcfe56c767bfb8b
#
_entry.id   255fdb8fe7b47f036dcfe56c767bfb8b
#
_cell.length_a   1.000
_cell.length_b   1.000
_cell.length_c   1.000
_cell.angle_alpha   90.00
_cell.angle_beta   90.00
_cell.angle_gamma   90.00
#
_symmetry.space_group_name_H-M   'P 1'
#
loop_
_entity.id
_entity.type
_entity.pdbx_description
1 polymer ?
#
loop_
_entity_poly.entity_id
_entity_poly.type
_entity_poly.pdbx_seq_one_letter_code
_entity_poly.pdbx_strand_id
1 'polypeptide(L)'
;MAAKVRRGVSLYSFQEEMFLGQMTIEDCVAFAASIGATGIEILPEQNMPSFPNIDDRQVAWWKELMAKHGTELTCYDMFLDTKARKDRLMTDDEQVDSIRRDLVLCNRLGIRNMRVLVFVRPDILERCVPYAEELDVHMGVEVHAPWHMEHAWILRTVEVADRLGTRHLGLLPDMGIFMKHYPPVYRDRFIRQGARPEVAQFIVDQHEQKIMAEYTIYEVAVKMKGNPAEVRMAEILRHQPYANPKRIRDYIPYFRHIQAKFYEMTEDDRDPTHAYDEVIPELVAGGWDGYLSSEYEGNRWIQDVEAVDSREQVRRQHRMFERLIAQAEGAR
;
A
#
# COMPACT_ATOMS: atom_id res chain seq x y z
N MET A 1 -26.82 1.62 -2.32
CA MET A 1 -26.40 2.35 -1.09
C MET A 1 -25.43 3.45 -1.55
N ALA A 2 -25.39 4.60 -0.89
CA ALA A 2 -24.38 5.61 -1.21
C ALA A 2 -22.99 5.03 -0.90
N ALA A 3 -22.00 5.36 -1.72
CA ALA A 3 -20.59 5.02 -1.46
C ALA A 3 -20.21 5.57 -0.09
N LYS A 4 -19.47 4.80 0.68
CA LYS A 4 -18.93 5.24 1.97
C LYS A 4 -17.44 4.93 2.00
N VAL A 5 -16.67 5.78 1.33
CA VAL A 5 -15.21 5.73 1.42
C VAL A 5 -14.81 6.02 2.87
N ARG A 6 -14.19 5.06 3.52
CA ARG A 6 -13.76 5.14 4.92
C ARG A 6 -12.26 5.37 4.99
N ARG A 7 -11.79 5.92 6.11
CA ARG A 7 -10.38 6.23 6.33
C ARG A 7 -9.75 5.26 7.32
N GLY A 8 -8.61 4.71 6.95
CA GLY A 8 -7.79 3.83 7.77
C GLY A 8 -6.34 4.30 7.83
N VAL A 9 -5.58 3.65 8.68
CA VAL A 9 -4.12 3.84 8.80
C VAL A 9 -3.45 2.48 8.89
N SER A 10 -2.48 2.24 8.02
CA SER A 10 -1.53 1.14 8.17
C SER A 10 -0.51 1.50 9.26
N LEU A 11 -0.30 0.61 10.21
CA LEU A 11 0.74 0.79 11.23
C LEU A 11 2.14 0.86 10.63
N TYR A 12 2.29 0.44 9.37
CA TYR A 12 3.53 0.65 8.60
C TYR A 12 3.92 2.13 8.52
N SER A 13 2.96 3.05 8.52
CA SER A 13 3.22 4.49 8.54
C SER A 13 4.08 4.95 9.72
N PHE A 14 4.07 4.23 10.85
CA PHE A 14 4.76 4.60 12.08
C PHE A 14 5.94 3.68 12.40
N GLN A 15 6.45 2.95 11.40
CA GLN A 15 7.50 1.96 11.62
C GLN A 15 8.77 2.57 12.26
N GLU A 16 9.12 3.81 11.93
CA GLU A 16 10.29 4.48 12.49
C GLU A 16 10.08 4.85 13.95
N GLU A 17 8.96 5.49 14.29
CA GLU A 17 8.62 5.86 15.67
C GLU A 17 8.47 4.64 16.57
N MET A 18 7.89 3.54 16.05
CA MET A 18 7.81 2.29 16.80
C MET A 18 9.20 1.66 16.99
N PHE A 19 10.03 1.63 15.95
CA PHE A 19 11.40 1.10 16.04
C PHE A 19 12.26 1.88 17.02
N LEU A 20 12.13 3.21 17.04
CA LEU A 20 12.84 4.09 17.99
C LEU A 20 12.23 4.11 19.39
N GLY A 21 11.14 3.39 19.63
CA GLY A 21 10.44 3.36 20.93
C GLY A 21 9.72 4.66 21.28
N GLN A 22 9.43 5.50 20.30
CA GLN A 22 8.72 6.78 20.46
C GLN A 22 7.19 6.59 20.48
N MET A 23 6.70 5.52 19.88
CA MET A 23 5.29 5.13 19.88
C MET A 23 5.15 3.64 20.16
N THR A 24 4.17 3.29 20.96
CA THR A 24 3.66 1.92 21.09
C THR A 24 2.57 1.65 20.04
N ILE A 25 2.18 0.40 19.85
CA ILE A 25 1.03 0.05 18.99
C ILE A 25 -0.23 0.79 19.47
N GLU A 26 -0.44 0.88 20.79
CA GLU A 26 -1.59 1.60 21.36
C GLU A 26 -1.54 3.09 21.02
N ASP A 27 -0.36 3.73 21.09
CA ASP A 27 -0.20 5.13 20.70
C ASP A 27 -0.54 5.36 19.22
N CYS A 28 -0.14 4.42 18.33
CA CYS A 28 -0.47 4.48 16.91
C CYS A 28 -1.98 4.39 16.68
N VAL A 29 -2.67 3.44 17.34
CA VAL A 29 -4.13 3.27 17.25
C VAL A 29 -4.87 4.48 17.83
N ALA A 30 -4.44 4.98 19.00
CA ALA A 30 -5.01 6.17 19.61
C ALA A 30 -4.86 7.40 18.73
N PHE A 31 -3.69 7.56 18.10
CA PHE A 31 -3.44 8.63 17.14
C PHE A 31 -4.37 8.50 15.91
N ALA A 32 -4.47 7.31 15.29
CA ALA A 32 -5.36 7.08 14.16
C ALA A 32 -6.82 7.44 14.50
N ALA A 33 -7.32 7.00 15.66
CA ALA A 33 -8.65 7.37 16.16
C ALA A 33 -8.81 8.88 16.31
N SER A 34 -7.78 9.57 16.83
CA SER A 34 -7.82 11.03 17.09
C SER A 34 -7.97 11.88 15.83
N ILE A 35 -7.57 11.36 14.66
CA ILE A 35 -7.71 12.01 13.35
C ILE A 35 -8.94 11.50 12.58
N GLY A 36 -9.82 10.73 13.23
CA GLY A 36 -11.06 10.21 12.65
C GLY A 36 -10.86 9.01 11.71
N ALA A 37 -9.71 8.35 11.74
CA ALA A 37 -9.55 7.04 11.10
C ALA A 37 -10.22 5.97 11.95
N THR A 38 -11.02 5.11 11.31
CA THR A 38 -11.70 4.00 11.98
C THR A 38 -11.10 2.64 11.64
N GLY A 39 -10.31 2.54 10.57
CA GLY A 39 -9.65 1.31 10.14
C GLY A 39 -8.18 1.27 10.53
N ILE A 40 -7.73 0.12 10.99
CA ILE A 40 -6.32 -0.16 11.29
C ILE A 40 -5.86 -1.33 10.42
N GLU A 41 -4.78 -1.12 9.68
CA GLU A 41 -4.09 -2.15 8.92
C GLU A 41 -2.81 -2.55 9.64
N ILE A 42 -2.52 -3.85 9.67
CA ILE A 42 -1.42 -4.41 10.44
C ILE A 42 -0.50 -5.28 9.60
N LEU A 43 0.80 -5.23 9.91
CA LEU A 43 1.81 -6.17 9.43
C LEU A 43 2.15 -7.10 10.60
N PRO A 44 1.73 -8.37 10.58
CA PRO A 44 1.87 -9.25 11.74
C PRO A 44 3.32 -9.45 12.18
N GLU A 45 4.27 -9.53 11.24
CA GLU A 45 5.69 -9.66 11.54
C GLU A 45 6.27 -8.48 12.34
N GLN A 46 5.70 -7.29 12.15
CA GLN A 46 6.15 -6.07 12.84
C GLN A 46 5.30 -5.76 14.09
N ASN A 47 4.01 -6.09 14.03
CA ASN A 47 3.05 -5.64 15.03
C ASN A 47 2.65 -6.71 16.05
N MET A 48 2.96 -7.99 15.79
CA MET A 48 2.57 -9.10 16.67
C MET A 48 3.78 -9.84 17.22
N PRO A 49 4.19 -9.56 18.47
CA PRO A 49 5.20 -10.37 19.13
C PRO A 49 4.81 -11.85 19.09
N SER A 50 5.79 -12.73 18.88
CA SER A 50 5.60 -14.19 18.76
C SER A 50 4.93 -14.68 17.46
N PHE A 51 4.65 -13.80 16.47
CA PHE A 51 4.22 -14.27 15.16
C PHE A 51 5.21 -15.35 14.62
N PRO A 52 4.72 -16.47 14.04
CA PRO A 52 3.32 -16.78 13.72
C PRO A 52 2.51 -17.48 14.84
N ASN A 53 3.06 -17.65 16.03
CA ASN A 53 2.46 -18.41 17.14
C ASN A 53 1.61 -17.49 18.04
N ILE A 54 0.54 -16.94 17.49
CA ILE A 54 -0.37 -16.00 18.18
C ILE A 54 -1.38 -16.74 19.04
N ASP A 55 -1.34 -16.52 20.36
CA ASP A 55 -2.28 -17.10 21.32
C ASP A 55 -3.60 -16.31 21.44
N ASP A 56 -4.57 -16.87 22.18
CA ASP A 56 -5.87 -16.25 22.36
C ASP A 56 -5.83 -14.96 23.21
N ARG A 57 -4.82 -14.81 24.09
CA ARG A 57 -4.63 -13.58 24.88
C ARG A 57 -4.22 -12.42 23.97
N GLN A 58 -3.34 -12.68 23.00
CA GLN A 58 -2.92 -11.67 22.03
C GLN A 58 -4.09 -11.29 21.11
N VAL A 59 -4.92 -12.25 20.69
CA VAL A 59 -6.14 -11.96 19.93
C VAL A 59 -7.13 -11.12 20.76
N ALA A 60 -7.34 -11.47 22.03
CA ALA A 60 -8.21 -10.72 22.93
C ALA A 60 -7.70 -9.29 23.12
N TRP A 61 -6.39 -9.12 23.35
CA TRP A 61 -5.75 -7.81 23.49
C TRP A 61 -6.00 -6.91 22.28
N TRP A 62 -5.86 -7.42 21.06
CA TRP A 62 -6.14 -6.65 19.84
C TRP A 62 -7.61 -6.21 19.77
N LYS A 63 -8.55 -7.11 20.09
CA LYS A 63 -9.98 -6.78 20.10
C LYS A 63 -10.33 -5.72 21.15
N GLU A 64 -9.75 -5.83 22.34
CA GLU A 64 -9.92 -4.85 23.42
C GLU A 64 -9.33 -3.49 23.04
N LEU A 65 -8.16 -3.47 22.40
CA LEU A 65 -7.53 -2.25 21.91
C LEU A 65 -8.40 -1.55 20.86
N MET A 66 -8.94 -2.28 19.90
CA MET A 66 -9.86 -1.72 18.90
C MET A 66 -11.13 -1.16 19.56
N ALA A 67 -11.74 -1.92 20.46
CA ALA A 67 -12.94 -1.48 21.19
C ALA A 67 -12.67 -0.21 22.04
N LYS A 68 -11.51 -0.14 22.70
CA LYS A 68 -11.10 1.01 23.51
C LYS A 68 -11.05 2.31 22.72
N HIS A 69 -10.59 2.27 21.47
CA HIS A 69 -10.41 3.46 20.64
C HIS A 69 -11.51 3.66 19.58
N GLY A 70 -12.52 2.76 19.52
CA GLY A 70 -13.59 2.84 18.53
C GLY A 70 -13.10 2.61 17.09
N THR A 71 -12.08 1.78 16.93
CA THR A 71 -11.49 1.39 15.64
C THR A 71 -11.75 -0.08 15.33
N GLU A 72 -11.43 -0.54 14.13
CA GLU A 72 -11.47 -1.95 13.75
C GLU A 72 -10.22 -2.35 12.96
N LEU A 73 -9.81 -3.60 13.05
CA LEU A 73 -8.77 -4.16 12.19
C LEU A 73 -9.38 -4.40 10.79
N THR A 74 -8.84 -3.74 9.77
CA THR A 74 -9.43 -3.74 8.42
C THR A 74 -8.64 -4.50 7.40
N CYS A 75 -7.31 -4.59 7.56
CA CYS A 75 -6.43 -5.31 6.67
C CYS A 75 -5.28 -5.96 7.43
N TYR A 76 -4.89 -7.12 6.94
CA TYR A 76 -3.75 -7.92 7.41
C TYR A 76 -2.77 -8.05 6.25
N ASP A 77 -1.57 -7.53 6.40
CA ASP A 77 -0.54 -7.59 5.37
C ASP A 77 0.25 -8.89 5.48
N MET A 78 -0.13 -9.85 4.65
CA MET A 78 0.54 -11.14 4.59
C MET A 78 1.85 -11.06 3.83
N PHE A 79 2.90 -11.60 4.42
CA PHE A 79 4.20 -11.78 3.79
C PHE A 79 4.51 -13.27 3.61
N LEU A 80 4.60 -13.73 2.36
CA LEU A 80 4.98 -15.10 2.06
C LEU A 80 6.50 -15.19 1.86
N ASP A 81 7.23 -15.58 2.91
CA ASP A 81 8.65 -15.84 2.79
C ASP A 81 8.92 -17.23 2.20
N THR A 82 9.00 -17.31 0.89
CA THR A 82 9.32 -18.57 0.20
C THR A 82 10.71 -19.12 0.51
N LYS A 83 11.58 -18.33 1.14
CA LYS A 83 12.94 -18.71 1.57
C LYS A 83 13.03 -19.09 3.05
N ALA A 84 11.90 -19.26 3.73
CA ALA A 84 11.86 -19.62 5.15
C ALA A 84 12.54 -20.97 5.50
N ARG A 85 12.81 -21.82 4.50
CA ARG A 85 13.59 -23.03 4.66
C ARG A 85 15.07 -22.77 4.43
N LYS A 86 15.91 -23.41 5.27
CA LYS A 86 17.35 -23.18 5.27
C LYS A 86 18.05 -23.68 3.99
N ASP A 87 17.53 -24.73 3.38
CA ASP A 87 18.17 -25.52 2.32
C ASP A 87 17.43 -25.48 0.97
N ARG A 88 16.21 -24.98 0.94
CA ARG A 88 15.38 -24.93 -0.27
C ARG A 88 14.30 -23.87 -0.18
N LEU A 89 13.65 -23.58 -1.29
CA LEU A 89 12.41 -22.81 -1.30
C LEU A 89 11.24 -23.64 -0.75
N MET A 90 10.21 -22.96 -0.27
CA MET A 90 8.95 -23.61 0.11
C MET A 90 8.34 -24.34 -1.08
N THR A 91 7.80 -25.54 -0.84
CA THR A 91 6.95 -26.22 -1.82
C THR A 91 5.62 -25.49 -1.98
N ASP A 92 4.86 -25.80 -3.03
CA ASP A 92 3.54 -25.24 -3.25
C ASP A 92 2.58 -25.55 -2.08
N ASP A 93 2.64 -26.75 -1.52
CA ASP A 93 1.83 -27.12 -0.35
C ASP A 93 2.21 -26.31 0.89
N GLU A 94 3.48 -26.08 1.14
CA GLU A 94 3.95 -25.24 2.25
C GLU A 94 3.52 -23.78 2.08
N GLN A 95 3.47 -23.28 0.83
CA GLN A 95 2.95 -21.93 0.56
C GLN A 95 1.45 -21.85 0.86
N VAL A 96 0.66 -22.82 0.42
CA VAL A 96 -0.78 -22.91 0.72
C VAL A 96 -1.01 -23.01 2.24
N ASP A 97 -0.27 -23.84 2.95
CA ASP A 97 -0.39 -23.97 4.41
C ASP A 97 -0.03 -22.68 5.15
N SER A 98 0.96 -21.93 4.66
CA SER A 98 1.32 -20.61 5.22
C SER A 98 0.18 -19.62 5.04
N ILE A 99 -0.38 -19.51 3.83
CA ILE A 99 -1.51 -18.62 3.54
C ILE A 99 -2.76 -19.01 4.36
N ARG A 100 -3.04 -20.32 4.45
CA ARG A 100 -4.16 -20.83 5.27
C ARG A 100 -4.01 -20.46 6.75
N ARG A 101 -2.81 -20.58 7.31
CA ARG A 101 -2.51 -20.15 8.69
C ARG A 101 -2.87 -18.67 8.89
N ASP A 102 -2.51 -17.82 7.93
CA ASP A 102 -2.75 -16.38 8.02
C ASP A 102 -4.24 -16.05 7.83
N LEU A 103 -4.97 -16.76 6.96
CA LEU A 103 -6.42 -16.68 6.85
C LEU A 103 -7.14 -17.03 8.17
N VAL A 104 -6.68 -18.07 8.86
CA VAL A 104 -7.20 -18.45 10.19
C VAL A 104 -6.95 -17.32 11.20
N LEU A 105 -5.78 -16.72 11.19
CA LEU A 105 -5.47 -15.60 12.10
C LEU A 105 -6.32 -14.37 11.77
N CYS A 106 -6.53 -14.03 10.49
CA CYS A 106 -7.45 -12.98 10.07
C CYS A 106 -8.84 -13.21 10.65
N ASN A 107 -9.40 -14.40 10.47
CA ASN A 107 -10.74 -14.74 11.01
C ASN A 107 -10.79 -14.62 12.53
N ARG A 108 -9.78 -15.13 13.27
CA ARG A 108 -9.70 -15.00 14.73
C ARG A 108 -9.67 -13.54 15.20
N LEU A 109 -9.00 -12.65 14.46
CA LEU A 109 -8.91 -11.22 14.73
C LEU A 109 -10.16 -10.44 14.26
N GLY A 110 -11.03 -11.05 13.44
CA GLY A 110 -12.18 -10.39 12.83
C GLY A 110 -11.83 -9.58 11.56
N ILE A 111 -10.63 -9.78 10.99
CA ILE A 111 -10.19 -9.10 9.77
C ILE A 111 -10.82 -9.77 8.55
N ARG A 112 -11.34 -8.97 7.63
CA ARG A 112 -12.02 -9.44 6.41
C ARG A 112 -11.21 -9.24 5.13
N ASN A 113 -10.09 -8.55 5.19
CA ASN A 113 -9.20 -8.35 4.05
C ASN A 113 -7.79 -8.76 4.43
N MET A 114 -7.18 -9.59 3.60
CA MET A 114 -5.78 -9.97 3.68
C MET A 114 -5.07 -9.48 2.41
N ARG A 115 -4.11 -8.57 2.57
CA ARG A 115 -3.23 -8.18 1.47
C ARG A 115 -2.27 -9.33 1.20
N VAL A 116 -2.21 -9.73 -0.05
CA VAL A 116 -1.30 -10.76 -0.56
C VAL A 116 -0.25 -10.07 -1.45
N LEU A 117 1.01 -10.35 -1.20
CA LEU A 117 2.09 -9.81 -2.02
C LEU A 117 1.93 -10.19 -3.50
N VAL A 118 2.20 -9.22 -4.37
CA VAL A 118 2.00 -9.32 -5.81
C VAL A 118 2.72 -10.50 -6.50
N PHE A 119 3.79 -11.02 -5.93
CA PHE A 119 4.54 -12.14 -6.50
C PHE A 119 4.02 -13.54 -6.10
N VAL A 120 2.98 -13.63 -5.28
CA VAL A 120 2.34 -14.92 -5.01
C VAL A 120 1.60 -15.37 -6.25
N ARG A 121 1.90 -16.59 -6.69
CA ARG A 121 1.37 -17.13 -7.93
C ARG A 121 -0.16 -17.31 -7.87
N PRO A 122 -0.90 -16.97 -8.93
CA PRO A 122 -2.36 -17.12 -8.98
C PRO A 122 -2.84 -18.57 -8.76
N ASP A 123 -2.08 -19.57 -9.19
CA ASP A 123 -2.40 -21.00 -8.98
C ASP A 123 -2.29 -21.43 -7.51
N ILE A 124 -1.38 -20.83 -6.74
CA ILE A 124 -1.33 -21.00 -5.28
C ILE A 124 -2.55 -20.37 -4.61
N LEU A 125 -2.90 -19.15 -5.02
CA LEU A 125 -4.07 -18.45 -4.49
C LEU A 125 -5.37 -19.18 -4.81
N GLU A 126 -5.51 -19.75 -6.01
CA GLU A 126 -6.65 -20.57 -6.39
C GLU A 126 -6.87 -21.73 -5.41
N ARG A 127 -5.80 -22.41 -4.99
CA ARG A 127 -5.85 -23.48 -4.00
C ARG A 127 -6.27 -22.99 -2.60
N CYS A 128 -6.08 -21.71 -2.32
CA CYS A 128 -6.45 -21.09 -1.04
C CYS A 128 -7.90 -20.59 -1.01
N VAL A 129 -8.57 -20.43 -2.17
CA VAL A 129 -9.95 -19.90 -2.24
C VAL A 129 -10.91 -20.64 -1.34
N PRO A 130 -10.98 -21.99 -1.28
CA PRO A 130 -11.92 -22.68 -0.40
C PRO A 130 -11.76 -22.31 1.09
N TYR A 131 -10.52 -22.07 1.54
CA TYR A 131 -10.27 -21.65 2.92
C TYR A 131 -10.67 -20.19 3.15
N ALA A 132 -10.43 -19.32 2.16
CA ALA A 132 -10.82 -17.92 2.22
C ALA A 132 -12.35 -17.77 2.28
N GLU A 133 -13.09 -18.60 1.54
CA GLU A 133 -14.56 -18.65 1.57
C GLU A 133 -15.10 -19.18 2.92
N GLU A 134 -14.54 -20.28 3.43
CA GLU A 134 -14.91 -20.86 4.72
C GLU A 134 -14.72 -19.85 5.87
N LEU A 135 -13.62 -19.10 5.83
CA LEU A 135 -13.24 -18.16 6.88
C LEU A 135 -13.77 -16.72 6.65
N ASP A 136 -14.45 -16.50 5.52
CA ASP A 136 -14.97 -15.20 5.09
C ASP A 136 -13.90 -14.09 5.09
N VAL A 137 -12.74 -14.37 4.47
CA VAL A 137 -11.63 -13.44 4.33
C VAL A 137 -11.32 -13.23 2.84
N HIS A 138 -11.29 -11.98 2.39
CA HIS A 138 -10.91 -11.63 1.03
C HIS A 138 -9.39 -11.59 0.89
N MET A 139 -8.84 -12.36 -0.02
CA MET A 139 -7.43 -12.31 -0.44
C MET A 139 -7.29 -11.28 -1.56
N GLY A 140 -6.78 -10.09 -1.23
CA GLY A 140 -6.52 -9.03 -2.20
C GLY A 140 -5.05 -9.05 -2.63
N VAL A 141 -4.77 -9.40 -3.90
CA VAL A 141 -3.42 -9.29 -4.45
C VAL A 141 -3.06 -7.82 -4.58
N GLU A 142 -1.97 -7.43 -3.95
CA GLU A 142 -1.47 -6.06 -4.01
C GLU A 142 -1.11 -5.68 -5.44
N VAL A 143 -1.72 -4.64 -5.95
CA VAL A 143 -1.36 -4.07 -7.25
C VAL A 143 -0.31 -2.98 -7.01
N HIS A 144 0.94 -3.41 -6.93
CA HIS A 144 2.10 -2.57 -6.60
C HIS A 144 2.98 -2.31 -7.83
N ALA A 145 3.54 -1.09 -7.90
CA ALA A 145 4.53 -0.74 -8.92
C ALA A 145 5.71 -1.75 -8.98
N PRO A 146 6.22 -2.13 -10.16
CA PRO A 146 5.97 -1.55 -11.48
C PRO A 146 4.71 -2.04 -12.20
N TRP A 147 3.98 -2.98 -11.62
CA TRP A 147 2.75 -3.49 -12.22
C TRP A 147 1.59 -2.52 -11.99
N HIS A 148 0.57 -2.65 -12.81
CA HIS A 148 -0.67 -1.89 -12.73
C HIS A 148 -1.86 -2.82 -13.00
N MET A 149 -3.09 -2.36 -12.81
CA MET A 149 -4.29 -3.20 -12.89
C MET A 149 -4.45 -3.96 -14.20
N GLU A 150 -3.94 -3.42 -15.32
CA GLU A 150 -4.03 -4.04 -16.65
C GLU A 150 -2.79 -4.89 -17.00
N HIS A 151 -1.86 -5.08 -16.06
CA HIS A 151 -0.71 -5.96 -16.27
C HIS A 151 -1.16 -7.42 -16.33
N ALA A 152 -0.62 -8.20 -17.28
CA ALA A 152 -1.03 -9.59 -17.51
C ALA A 152 -0.97 -10.47 -16.25
N TRP A 153 0.01 -10.25 -15.36
CA TRP A 153 0.12 -10.96 -14.10
C TRP A 153 -1.06 -10.67 -13.15
N ILE A 154 -1.47 -9.41 -13.06
CA ILE A 154 -2.61 -8.98 -12.24
C ILE A 154 -3.93 -9.50 -12.82
N LEU A 155 -4.10 -9.42 -14.15
CA LEU A 155 -5.29 -9.93 -14.84
C LEU A 155 -5.51 -11.43 -14.64
N ARG A 156 -4.45 -12.23 -14.48
CA ARG A 156 -4.58 -13.65 -14.13
C ARG A 156 -5.30 -13.89 -12.82
N THR A 157 -5.10 -13.03 -11.82
CA THR A 157 -5.84 -13.12 -10.56
C THR A 157 -7.33 -12.84 -10.77
N VAL A 158 -7.66 -11.82 -11.57
CA VAL A 158 -9.05 -11.51 -11.94
C VAL A 158 -9.69 -12.67 -12.70
N GLU A 159 -8.99 -13.25 -13.68
CA GLU A 159 -9.45 -14.42 -14.44
C GLU A 159 -9.76 -15.62 -13.53
N VAL A 160 -8.93 -15.88 -12.51
CA VAL A 160 -9.15 -16.96 -11.54
C VAL A 160 -10.41 -16.65 -10.71
N ALA A 161 -10.54 -15.41 -10.21
CA ALA A 161 -11.70 -15.00 -9.42
C ALA A 161 -13.01 -15.14 -10.21
N ASP A 162 -13.03 -14.68 -11.46
CA ASP A 162 -14.19 -14.76 -12.36
C ASP A 162 -14.55 -16.21 -12.69
N ARG A 163 -13.55 -17.05 -13.03
CA ARG A 163 -13.75 -18.46 -13.35
C ARG A 163 -14.34 -19.26 -12.18
N LEU A 164 -13.92 -18.94 -10.95
CA LEU A 164 -14.43 -19.58 -9.74
C LEU A 164 -15.73 -18.94 -9.25
N GLY A 165 -16.09 -17.75 -9.74
CA GLY A 165 -17.25 -16.99 -9.28
C GLY A 165 -17.11 -16.54 -7.81
N THR A 166 -15.88 -16.38 -7.32
CA THR A 166 -15.61 -16.08 -5.91
C THR A 166 -15.46 -14.57 -5.67
N ARG A 167 -15.83 -14.14 -4.46
CA ARG A 167 -15.58 -12.78 -3.98
C ARG A 167 -14.46 -12.73 -2.92
N HIS A 168 -13.79 -13.87 -2.67
CA HIS A 168 -12.74 -14.00 -1.67
C HIS A 168 -11.34 -14.01 -2.28
N LEU A 169 -11.23 -13.83 -3.59
CA LEU A 169 -10.00 -13.54 -4.31
C LEU A 169 -10.22 -12.32 -5.20
N GLY A 170 -9.26 -11.41 -5.19
CA GLY A 170 -9.30 -10.21 -6.01
C GLY A 170 -8.03 -9.37 -5.88
N LEU A 171 -8.19 -8.06 -5.83
CA LEU A 171 -7.11 -7.10 -5.88
C LEU A 171 -7.08 -6.24 -4.61
N LEU A 172 -5.93 -5.63 -4.36
CA LEU A 172 -5.73 -4.58 -3.36
C LEU A 172 -4.82 -3.51 -3.99
N PRO A 173 -5.41 -2.43 -4.55
CA PRO A 173 -4.62 -1.39 -5.18
C PRO A 173 -3.73 -0.65 -4.18
N ASP A 174 -2.47 -0.42 -4.57
CA ASP A 174 -1.55 0.50 -3.92
C ASP A 174 -1.50 1.81 -4.73
N MET A 175 -1.59 2.96 -4.08
CA MET A 175 -1.59 4.26 -4.76
C MET A 175 -0.28 4.57 -5.50
N GLY A 176 0.80 3.86 -5.21
CA GLY A 176 2.05 3.94 -5.96
C GLY A 176 1.94 3.57 -7.46
N ILE A 177 0.82 2.98 -7.90
CA ILE A 177 0.57 2.77 -9.34
C ILE A 177 0.04 4.04 -10.05
N PHE A 178 -0.31 5.08 -9.31
CA PHE A 178 -0.87 6.36 -9.81
C PHE A 178 0.09 7.52 -9.55
N MET A 179 1.39 7.32 -9.76
CA MET A 179 2.40 8.38 -9.61
C MET A 179 2.32 9.37 -10.76
N LYS A 180 1.62 10.47 -10.52
CA LYS A 180 1.42 11.55 -11.48
C LYS A 180 2.69 12.36 -11.69
N HIS A 181 3.39 12.65 -10.58
CA HIS A 181 4.62 13.45 -10.54
C HIS A 181 5.77 12.68 -9.89
N TYR A 182 6.99 13.07 -10.22
CA TYR A 182 8.18 12.53 -9.58
C TYR A 182 8.24 12.99 -8.12
N PRO A 183 8.45 12.08 -7.13
CA PRO A 183 8.46 12.48 -5.72
C PRO A 183 9.58 13.48 -5.41
N PRO A 184 9.28 14.70 -4.89
CA PRO A 184 10.28 15.69 -4.53
C PRO A 184 11.31 15.16 -3.52
N VAL A 185 10.88 14.41 -2.52
CA VAL A 185 11.77 13.80 -1.50
C VAL A 185 12.78 12.83 -2.10
N TYR A 186 12.44 12.14 -3.21
CA TYR A 186 13.38 11.29 -3.94
C TYR A 186 14.44 12.12 -4.65
N ARG A 187 14.02 13.13 -5.43
CA ARG A 187 14.93 14.06 -6.13
C ARG A 187 15.94 14.65 -5.15
N ASP A 188 15.44 15.18 -4.05
CA ASP A 188 16.27 15.88 -3.06
C ASP A 188 17.23 14.91 -2.35
N ARG A 189 16.81 13.69 -2.06
CA ARG A 189 17.68 12.63 -1.54
C ARG A 189 18.81 12.30 -2.51
N PHE A 190 18.52 12.14 -3.80
CA PHE A 190 19.55 11.84 -4.80
C PHE A 190 20.52 13.00 -4.99
N ILE A 191 20.06 14.26 -4.93
CA ILE A 191 20.95 15.43 -4.94
C ILE A 191 21.88 15.41 -3.73
N ARG A 192 21.37 15.10 -2.53
CA ARG A 192 22.21 14.93 -1.31
C ARG A 192 23.21 13.78 -1.43
N GLN A 193 22.87 12.74 -2.21
CA GLN A 193 23.77 11.62 -2.52
C GLN A 193 24.78 11.92 -3.63
N GLY A 194 24.79 13.14 -4.16
CA GLY A 194 25.76 13.61 -5.14
C GLY A 194 25.26 13.62 -6.59
N ALA A 195 23.97 13.45 -6.83
CA ALA A 195 23.41 13.72 -8.16
C ALA A 195 23.51 15.21 -8.48
N ARG A 196 23.94 15.54 -9.71
CA ARG A 196 23.98 16.92 -10.19
C ARG A 196 22.54 17.45 -10.32
N PRO A 197 22.23 18.66 -9.82
CA PRO A 197 20.87 19.20 -9.87
C PRO A 197 20.28 19.23 -11.30
N GLU A 198 21.07 19.55 -12.30
CA GLU A 198 20.64 19.61 -13.70
C GLU A 198 20.30 18.21 -14.28
N VAL A 199 21.01 17.17 -13.84
CA VAL A 199 20.70 15.78 -14.25
C VAL A 199 19.47 15.27 -13.49
N ALA A 200 19.37 15.59 -12.21
CA ALA A 200 18.16 15.26 -11.44
C ALA A 200 16.91 15.93 -12.04
N GLN A 201 17.00 17.21 -12.41
CA GLN A 201 15.89 17.90 -13.08
C GLN A 201 15.56 17.27 -14.44
N PHE A 202 16.57 16.91 -15.24
CA PHE A 202 16.32 16.19 -16.49
C PHE A 202 15.52 14.90 -16.26
N ILE A 203 15.88 14.11 -15.24
CA ILE A 203 15.15 12.86 -14.91
C ILE A 203 13.69 13.15 -14.52
N VAL A 204 13.47 14.19 -13.71
CA VAL A 204 12.12 14.65 -13.34
C VAL A 204 11.33 15.03 -14.59
N ASP A 205 11.92 15.84 -15.48
CA ASP A 205 11.26 16.28 -16.71
C ASP A 205 10.89 15.10 -17.63
N GLN A 206 11.72 14.06 -17.69
CA GLN A 206 11.43 12.84 -18.45
C GLN A 206 10.22 12.09 -17.84
N HIS A 207 10.15 12.01 -16.51
CA HIS A 207 8.99 11.41 -15.84
C HIS A 207 7.69 12.20 -16.11
N GLU A 208 7.73 13.54 -15.98
CA GLU A 208 6.57 14.41 -16.23
C GLU A 208 6.06 14.28 -17.68
N GLN A 209 6.96 14.10 -18.63
CA GLN A 209 6.64 13.88 -20.04
C GLN A 209 6.24 12.43 -20.37
N LYS A 210 6.22 11.53 -19.36
CA LYS A 210 5.92 10.10 -19.52
C LYS A 210 6.84 9.39 -20.52
N ILE A 211 8.12 9.79 -20.54
CA ILE A 211 9.14 9.15 -21.36
C ILE A 211 9.50 7.80 -20.75
N MET A 212 9.75 6.82 -21.59
CA MET A 212 10.12 5.46 -21.16
C MET A 212 11.37 5.49 -20.26
N ALA A 213 11.31 4.77 -19.15
CA ALA A 213 12.41 4.69 -18.18
C ALA A 213 13.73 4.25 -18.83
N GLU A 214 13.71 3.26 -19.73
CA GLU A 214 14.88 2.72 -20.43
C GLU A 214 15.59 3.78 -21.27
N TYR A 215 14.85 4.67 -21.91
CA TYR A 215 15.43 5.79 -22.66
C TYR A 215 16.13 6.76 -21.72
N THR A 216 15.47 7.16 -20.63
CA THR A 216 16.04 8.07 -19.64
C THR A 216 17.30 7.48 -18.99
N ILE A 217 17.27 6.19 -18.63
CA ILE A 217 18.44 5.49 -18.08
C ILE A 217 19.61 5.53 -19.07
N TYR A 218 19.35 5.24 -20.35
CA TYR A 218 20.39 5.30 -21.39
C TYR A 218 20.98 6.72 -21.55
N GLU A 219 20.13 7.75 -21.62
CA GLU A 219 20.58 9.13 -21.73
C GLU A 219 21.45 9.53 -20.54
N VAL A 220 21.00 9.23 -19.31
CA VAL A 220 21.77 9.54 -18.10
C VAL A 220 23.07 8.76 -18.03
N ALA A 221 23.03 7.44 -18.18
CA ALA A 221 24.21 6.59 -17.99
C ALA A 221 25.26 6.79 -19.09
N VAL A 222 24.84 6.91 -20.35
CA VAL A 222 25.73 6.87 -21.50
C VAL A 222 26.02 8.28 -22.03
N LYS A 223 24.99 9.09 -22.30
CA LYS A 223 25.17 10.41 -22.93
C LYS A 223 25.62 11.47 -21.94
N MET A 224 25.01 11.52 -20.77
CA MET A 224 25.35 12.51 -19.73
C MET A 224 26.52 12.04 -18.84
N LYS A 225 26.98 10.79 -19.02
CA LYS A 225 28.03 10.15 -18.17
C LYS A 225 27.66 10.26 -16.69
N GLY A 226 26.45 9.86 -16.37
CA GLY A 226 25.88 9.97 -15.03
C GLY A 226 26.69 9.24 -13.98
N ASN A 227 26.80 9.85 -12.81
CA ASN A 227 27.38 9.20 -11.65
C ASN A 227 26.43 8.14 -11.06
N PRO A 228 26.87 7.31 -10.10
CA PRO A 228 26.02 6.24 -9.54
C PRO A 228 24.69 6.71 -8.96
N ALA A 229 24.64 7.90 -8.33
CA ALA A 229 23.38 8.44 -7.77
C ALA A 229 22.40 8.82 -8.89
N GLU A 230 22.89 9.44 -9.96
CA GLU A 230 22.08 9.83 -11.12
C GLU A 230 21.53 8.62 -11.88
N VAL A 231 22.36 7.61 -12.10
CA VAL A 231 21.94 6.36 -12.75
C VAL A 231 20.87 5.66 -11.88
N ARG A 232 21.10 5.58 -10.57
CA ARG A 232 20.14 4.99 -9.64
C ARG A 232 18.82 5.76 -9.61
N MET A 233 18.86 7.09 -9.64
CA MET A 233 17.68 7.93 -9.74
C MET A 233 16.87 7.65 -11.02
N ALA A 234 17.56 7.51 -12.16
CA ALA A 234 16.90 7.15 -13.42
C ALA A 234 16.31 5.73 -13.41
N GLU A 235 16.98 4.76 -12.78
CA GLU A 235 16.49 3.38 -12.65
C GLU A 235 15.17 3.28 -11.87
N ILE A 236 14.96 4.15 -10.89
CA ILE A 236 13.72 4.17 -10.09
C ILE A 236 12.49 4.47 -10.95
N LEU A 237 12.64 5.17 -12.08
CA LEU A 237 11.53 5.43 -13.02
C LEU A 237 10.78 4.16 -13.45
N ARG A 238 11.45 3.00 -13.47
CA ARG A 238 10.79 1.70 -13.75
C ARG A 238 9.72 1.33 -12.74
N HIS A 239 9.79 1.92 -11.55
CA HIS A 239 8.89 1.66 -10.44
C HIS A 239 7.94 2.85 -10.17
N GLN A 240 7.77 3.74 -11.14
CA GLN A 240 6.91 4.92 -11.02
C GLN A 240 5.87 4.97 -12.17
N PRO A 241 4.96 3.98 -12.26
CA PRO A 241 3.94 3.99 -13.28
C PRO A 241 2.89 5.07 -12.99
N TYR A 242 2.30 5.62 -14.05
CA TYR A 242 1.09 6.39 -13.98
C TYR A 242 -0.03 5.65 -14.71
N ALA A 243 -0.68 4.76 -14.01
CA ALA A 243 -1.87 4.09 -14.50
C ALA A 243 -3.02 5.09 -14.67
N ASN A 244 -3.92 4.84 -15.63
CA ASN A 244 -5.07 5.72 -15.84
C ASN A 244 -6.03 5.63 -14.64
N PRO A 245 -6.21 6.71 -13.82
CA PRO A 245 -7.05 6.68 -12.63
C PRO A 245 -8.51 6.30 -12.90
N LYS A 246 -9.05 6.63 -14.08
CA LYS A 246 -10.43 6.30 -14.46
C LYS A 246 -10.68 4.79 -14.54
N ARG A 247 -9.63 4.02 -14.82
CA ARG A 247 -9.76 2.57 -14.94
C ARG A 247 -9.99 1.87 -13.58
N ILE A 248 -9.72 2.55 -12.46
CA ILE A 248 -9.97 1.96 -11.13
C ILE A 248 -11.44 1.57 -10.95
N ARG A 249 -12.36 2.32 -11.58
CA ARG A 249 -13.80 2.04 -11.52
C ARG A 249 -14.17 0.66 -12.06
N ASP A 250 -13.48 0.19 -13.10
CA ASP A 250 -13.75 -1.11 -13.72
C ASP A 250 -13.40 -2.29 -12.80
N TYR A 251 -12.50 -2.04 -11.84
CA TYR A 251 -11.98 -3.04 -10.93
C TYR A 251 -12.60 -2.99 -9.52
N ILE A 252 -13.51 -2.05 -9.23
CA ILE A 252 -14.19 -1.93 -7.93
C ILE A 252 -14.78 -3.25 -7.44
N PRO A 253 -15.37 -4.14 -8.26
CA PRO A 253 -15.88 -5.43 -7.79
C PRO A 253 -14.83 -6.34 -7.17
N TYR A 254 -13.55 -6.14 -7.46
CA TYR A 254 -12.45 -7.03 -7.08
C TYR A 254 -11.67 -6.56 -5.85
N PHE A 255 -11.90 -5.35 -5.32
CA PHE A 255 -11.17 -4.87 -4.15
C PHE A 255 -12.04 -4.20 -3.10
N ARG A 256 -11.61 -4.28 -1.85
CA ARG A 256 -12.33 -3.76 -0.67
C ARG A 256 -11.47 -2.84 0.18
N HIS A 257 -10.18 -2.75 -0.13
CA HIS A 257 -9.17 -2.02 0.61
C HIS A 257 -8.16 -1.41 -0.37
N ILE A 258 -7.63 -0.25 -0.05
CA ILE A 258 -6.59 0.44 -0.84
C ILE A 258 -5.48 0.86 0.12
N GLN A 259 -4.25 0.47 -0.19
CA GLN A 259 -3.06 1.05 0.43
C GLN A 259 -2.84 2.44 -0.14
N ALA A 260 -3.13 3.42 0.69
CA ALA A 260 -3.04 4.84 0.32
C ALA A 260 -1.61 5.34 0.54
N LYS A 261 -0.67 4.81 -0.25
CA LYS A 261 0.75 5.13 -0.25
C LYS A 261 1.01 6.59 -0.54
N PHE A 262 1.96 7.18 0.20
CA PHE A 262 2.46 8.52 -0.05
C PHE A 262 3.87 8.73 0.51
N TYR A 263 4.57 9.74 -0.01
CA TYR A 263 5.95 10.03 0.38
C TYR A 263 6.09 11.35 1.14
N GLU A 264 5.24 12.31 0.87
CA GLU A 264 5.14 13.56 1.61
C GLU A 264 3.77 14.22 1.42
N MET A 265 3.38 15.01 2.39
CA MET A 265 2.25 15.91 2.31
C MET A 265 2.73 17.34 2.48
N THR A 266 2.32 18.21 1.58
CA THR A 266 2.62 19.65 1.66
C THR A 266 1.92 20.32 2.84
N GLU A 267 2.32 21.56 3.19
CA GLU A 267 1.70 22.32 4.28
C GLU A 267 0.21 22.65 4.04
N ASP A 268 -0.20 22.68 2.78
CA ASP A 268 -1.59 22.90 2.36
C ASP A 268 -2.36 21.59 2.11
N ASP A 269 -1.91 20.50 2.74
CA ASP A 269 -2.56 19.19 2.74
C ASP A 269 -2.78 18.61 1.33
N ARG A 270 -1.72 18.61 0.49
CA ARG A 270 -1.71 17.95 -0.82
C ARG A 270 -0.61 16.91 -0.91
N ASP A 271 -0.90 15.84 -1.61
CA ASP A 271 0.12 14.90 -2.08
C ASP A 271 0.70 15.43 -3.40
N PRO A 272 2.01 15.75 -3.45
CA PRO A 272 2.62 16.27 -4.67
C PRO A 272 2.95 15.19 -5.70
N THR A 273 2.73 13.92 -5.39
CA THR A 273 3.17 12.76 -6.18
C THR A 273 2.01 12.01 -6.81
N HIS A 274 1.01 11.60 -6.01
CA HIS A 274 -0.02 10.65 -6.43
C HIS A 274 -1.31 11.36 -6.85
N ALA A 275 -2.04 10.72 -7.78
CA ALA A 275 -3.27 11.28 -8.36
C ALA A 275 -4.52 11.05 -7.48
N TYR A 276 -4.46 11.38 -6.18
CA TYR A 276 -5.60 11.24 -5.27
C TYR A 276 -6.82 12.06 -5.70
N ASP A 277 -6.59 13.24 -6.27
CA ASP A 277 -7.59 14.13 -6.82
C ASP A 277 -8.35 13.55 -8.02
N GLU A 278 -7.77 12.54 -8.68
CA GLU A 278 -8.39 11.82 -9.79
C GLU A 278 -8.99 10.47 -9.35
N VAL A 279 -8.34 9.76 -8.43
CA VAL A 279 -8.75 8.42 -7.98
C VAL A 279 -9.96 8.48 -7.04
N ILE A 280 -9.97 9.34 -6.03
CA ILE A 280 -11.05 9.41 -5.04
C ILE A 280 -12.42 9.71 -5.69
N PRO A 281 -12.55 10.66 -6.64
CA PRO A 281 -13.81 10.86 -7.35
C PRO A 281 -14.31 9.63 -8.11
N GLU A 282 -13.41 8.82 -8.68
CA GLU A 282 -13.78 7.59 -9.37
C GLU A 282 -14.29 6.51 -8.41
N LEU A 283 -13.70 6.37 -7.22
CA LEU A 283 -14.15 5.47 -6.16
C LEU A 283 -15.55 5.85 -5.66
N VAL A 284 -15.74 7.15 -5.37
CA VAL A 284 -17.04 7.68 -4.94
C VAL A 284 -18.08 7.48 -6.04
N ALA A 285 -17.80 7.86 -7.29
CA ALA A 285 -18.71 7.70 -8.41
C ALA A 285 -19.05 6.24 -8.71
N GLY A 286 -18.10 5.32 -8.51
CA GLY A 286 -18.28 3.88 -8.65
C GLY A 286 -19.03 3.21 -7.49
N GLY A 287 -19.35 3.95 -6.43
CA GLY A 287 -20.07 3.42 -5.27
C GLY A 287 -19.22 2.51 -4.38
N TRP A 288 -17.89 2.69 -4.38
CA TRP A 288 -17.00 1.88 -3.56
C TRP A 288 -17.22 2.12 -2.06
N ASP A 289 -17.29 1.02 -1.30
CA ASP A 289 -17.43 1.01 0.16
C ASP A 289 -16.26 0.23 0.76
N GLY A 290 -15.15 0.92 1.01
CA GLY A 290 -13.94 0.33 1.53
C GLY A 290 -13.07 1.34 2.29
N TYR A 291 -11.87 0.93 2.64
CA TYR A 291 -10.91 1.73 3.39
C TYR A 291 -9.77 2.25 2.50
N LEU A 292 -9.54 3.57 2.56
CA LEU A 292 -8.27 4.18 2.17
C LEU A 292 -7.37 4.15 3.42
N SER A 293 -6.36 3.31 3.42
CA SER A 293 -5.45 3.10 4.55
C SER A 293 -4.14 3.82 4.30
N SER A 294 -3.86 4.87 5.06
CA SER A 294 -2.60 5.64 4.94
C SER A 294 -1.38 4.74 5.08
N GLU A 295 -0.47 4.82 4.12
CA GLU A 295 0.80 4.12 4.11
C GLU A 295 1.93 5.11 3.82
N TYR A 296 2.51 5.68 4.88
CA TYR A 296 3.60 6.65 4.77
C TYR A 296 4.93 5.95 4.52
N GLU A 297 5.58 6.29 3.42
CA GLU A 297 6.91 5.77 3.05
C GLU A 297 7.97 6.85 2.83
N GLY A 298 7.70 8.08 3.24
CA GLY A 298 8.62 9.21 3.05
C GLY A 298 9.83 9.21 4.00
N ASN A 299 9.71 8.56 5.17
CA ASN A 299 10.71 8.55 6.23
C ASN A 299 12.12 8.24 5.71
N ARG A 300 12.27 7.16 4.95
CA ARG A 300 13.56 6.71 4.40
C ARG A 300 14.24 7.69 3.45
N TRP A 301 13.52 8.69 2.98
CA TRP A 301 14.02 9.69 2.02
C TRP A 301 14.49 10.98 2.69
N ILE A 302 14.08 11.24 3.94
CA ILE A 302 14.37 12.48 4.67
C ILE A 302 15.14 12.28 5.98
N GLN A 303 15.14 11.07 6.54
CA GLN A 303 15.73 10.75 7.86
C GLN A 303 17.24 11.06 7.97
N ASP A 304 17.94 11.35 6.86
CA ASP A 304 19.34 11.75 6.83
C ASP A 304 19.56 13.24 7.11
N VAL A 305 18.52 14.07 7.04
CA VAL A 305 18.59 15.52 7.17
C VAL A 305 17.68 16.10 8.22
N GLU A 306 16.57 15.41 8.55
CA GLU A 306 15.61 15.89 9.53
C GLU A 306 14.95 14.75 10.28
N ALA A 307 14.36 15.06 11.43
CA ALA A 307 13.54 14.12 12.18
C ALA A 307 12.22 13.85 11.43
N VAL A 308 11.89 12.58 11.30
CA VAL A 308 10.62 12.17 10.68
C VAL A 308 9.46 12.47 11.62
N ASP A 309 8.40 13.07 11.12
CA ASP A 309 7.12 13.23 11.81
C ASP A 309 6.00 12.55 11.01
N SER A 310 5.95 11.22 11.11
CA SER A 310 4.94 10.41 10.40
C SER A 310 3.52 10.78 10.83
N ARG A 311 3.32 11.22 12.09
CA ARG A 311 2.00 11.62 12.61
C ARG A 311 1.48 12.84 11.87
N GLU A 312 2.30 13.88 11.68
CA GLU A 312 1.87 15.06 10.95
C GLU A 312 1.62 14.74 9.47
N GLN A 313 2.46 13.91 8.86
CA GLN A 313 2.28 13.47 7.48
C GLN A 313 0.95 12.72 7.29
N VAL A 314 0.65 11.74 8.14
CA VAL A 314 -0.62 11.00 8.13
C VAL A 314 -1.80 11.92 8.42
N ARG A 315 -1.69 12.87 9.38
CA ARG A 315 -2.74 13.83 9.68
C ARG A 315 -3.09 14.70 8.46
N ARG A 316 -2.08 15.21 7.74
CA ARG A 316 -2.26 16.00 6.51
C ARG A 316 -2.96 15.18 5.42
N GLN A 317 -2.55 13.93 5.23
CA GLN A 317 -3.20 13.06 4.26
C GLN A 317 -4.68 12.83 4.61
N HIS A 318 -5.01 12.62 5.88
CA HIS A 318 -6.39 12.46 6.33
C HIS A 318 -7.25 13.72 6.09
N ARG A 319 -6.70 14.94 6.25
CA ARG A 319 -7.39 16.19 5.88
C ARG A 319 -7.61 16.26 4.36
N MET A 320 -6.64 15.81 3.56
CA MET A 320 -6.83 15.68 2.11
C MET A 320 -7.96 14.71 1.77
N PHE A 321 -8.01 13.53 2.40
CA PHE A 321 -9.09 12.56 2.17
C PHE A 321 -10.46 13.15 2.51
N GLU A 322 -10.61 13.78 3.66
CA GLU A 322 -11.87 14.45 4.05
C GLU A 322 -12.34 15.43 2.98
N ARG A 323 -11.43 16.31 2.54
CA ARG A 323 -11.73 17.30 1.51
C ARG A 323 -12.14 16.66 0.19
N LEU A 324 -11.36 15.71 -0.33
CA LEU A 324 -11.60 15.09 -1.64
C LEU A 324 -12.87 14.22 -1.64
N ILE A 325 -13.12 13.46 -0.57
CA ILE A 325 -14.34 12.67 -0.43
C ILE A 325 -15.56 13.59 -0.39
N ALA A 326 -15.56 14.65 0.44
CA ALA A 326 -16.67 15.58 0.54
C ALA A 326 -16.95 16.30 -0.80
N GLN A 327 -15.90 16.69 -1.52
CA GLN A 327 -16.03 17.30 -2.86
C GLN A 327 -16.66 16.32 -3.86
N ALA A 328 -16.24 15.07 -3.87
CA ALA A 328 -16.76 14.05 -4.77
C ALA A 328 -18.22 13.66 -4.45
N GLU A 329 -18.60 13.64 -3.16
CA GLU A 329 -19.98 13.40 -2.73
C GLU A 329 -20.89 14.59 -3.03
N GLY A 330 -20.41 15.83 -2.90
CA GLY A 330 -21.16 17.06 -3.21
C GLY A 330 -21.34 17.32 -4.71
N ALA A 331 -20.57 16.66 -5.58
CA ALA A 331 -20.68 16.75 -7.03
C ALA A 331 -21.71 15.77 -7.63
N ARG A 332 -22.32 14.92 -6.84
CA ARG A 332 -23.44 14.00 -7.19
C ARG A 332 -24.77 14.69 -7.04
#